data_ed2b237bbaabcb1524562aa7fd7e8249
#
_entry.id   ed2b237bbaabcb1524562aa7fd7e8249
#
_cell.length_a   1.000
_cell.length_b   1.000
_cell.length_c   1.000
_cell.angle_alpha   90.00
_cell.angle_beta   90.00
_cell.angle_gamma   90.00
#
_symmetry.space_group_name_H-M   'P 1'
#
loop_
_entity.id
_entity.type
_entity.pdbx_description
1 polymer ?
#
loop_
_entity_poly.entity_id
_entity_poly.type
_entity_poly.pdbx_seq_one_letter_code
_entity_poly.pdbx_strand_id
1 'polypeptide(L)'
;MIYFSDKELDDLLLEDIYRGDLTTRALGVEKVPAKIEFKRKNAGVVAGISVAERLLKKLDITPQIYVSEGEFVEAGAVLLSAVNSADKLQQAWKVVQLVLEWSCGVAQYTAEMIANAKAINPNAVVACTRKSIPNTRKLATNAVLAAGGHIHRQGVSETLLVFTNHRNLLSEPNNWTHIVETLKREAPENKVTLEADNFAQFEQMISASPDIIQLDKWSVEDVKAALDLIKAQGKAITLSVVGGVNKNNVADYAKLGINLFITSAPYYAAPEDIKVVITKA
;
A
#
# COMPACT_ATOMS: atom_id res chain seq x y z
N MET A 1 0.88 -6.87 -11.67
CA MET A 1 -0.42 -7.32 -11.11
C MET A 1 -0.15 -8.30 -9.98
N ILE A 2 -0.77 -8.13 -8.84
CA ILE A 2 -0.67 -9.07 -7.70
C ILE A 2 -1.55 -10.27 -7.97
N TYR A 3 -1.00 -11.47 -7.75
CA TYR A 3 -1.75 -12.71 -7.93
C TYR A 3 -2.68 -12.97 -6.74
N PHE A 4 -3.96 -13.14 -7.03
CA PHE A 4 -4.97 -13.65 -6.09
C PHE A 4 -5.34 -15.06 -6.51
N SER A 5 -5.32 -16.02 -5.58
CA SER A 5 -5.84 -17.36 -5.82
C SER A 5 -7.38 -17.34 -5.88
N ASP A 6 -7.97 -18.36 -6.46
CA ASP A 6 -9.43 -18.51 -6.46
C ASP A 6 -10.00 -18.60 -5.05
N LYS A 7 -9.28 -19.26 -4.13
CA LYS A 7 -9.68 -19.33 -2.72
C LYS A 7 -9.78 -17.96 -2.08
N GLU A 8 -8.80 -17.08 -2.31
CA GLU A 8 -8.81 -15.73 -1.72
C GLU A 8 -9.97 -14.87 -2.26
N LEU A 9 -10.35 -15.06 -3.52
CA LEU A 9 -11.53 -14.39 -4.10
C LEU A 9 -12.82 -14.97 -3.56
N ASP A 10 -12.90 -16.30 -3.39
CA ASP A 10 -14.04 -16.96 -2.76
C ASP A 10 -14.21 -16.53 -1.30
N ASP A 11 -13.12 -16.42 -0.55
CA ASP A 11 -13.14 -15.93 0.84
C ASP A 11 -13.73 -14.52 0.93
N LEU A 12 -13.39 -13.61 -0.01
CA LEU A 12 -13.99 -12.26 -0.07
C LEU A 12 -15.49 -12.31 -0.40
N LEU A 13 -15.91 -13.15 -1.34
CA LEU A 13 -17.33 -13.31 -1.67
C LEU A 13 -18.12 -13.91 -0.51
N LEU A 14 -17.55 -14.90 0.19
CA LEU A 14 -18.20 -15.61 1.28
C LEU A 14 -18.37 -14.76 2.55
N GLU A 15 -17.71 -13.59 2.67
CA GLU A 15 -18.00 -12.64 3.75
C GLU A 15 -19.45 -12.12 3.69
N ASP A 16 -20.06 -12.05 2.49
CA ASP A 16 -21.40 -11.48 2.28
C ASP A 16 -22.37 -12.49 1.65
N ILE A 17 -21.91 -13.37 0.74
CA ILE A 17 -22.75 -14.28 -0.02
C ILE A 17 -22.78 -15.65 0.67
N TYR A 18 -23.76 -15.88 1.52
CA TYR A 18 -23.89 -17.19 2.18
C TYR A 18 -25.02 -18.04 1.61
N ARG A 19 -26.22 -17.46 1.39
CA ARG A 19 -27.41 -18.15 0.88
C ARG A 19 -28.12 -17.36 -0.23
N GLY A 20 -27.40 -16.52 -0.96
CA GLY A 20 -27.95 -15.61 -1.95
C GLY A 20 -28.68 -14.41 -1.34
N ASP A 21 -29.15 -13.49 -2.16
CA ASP A 21 -29.87 -12.30 -1.70
C ASP A 21 -31.32 -12.64 -1.34
N LEU A 22 -31.65 -12.54 -0.06
CA LEU A 22 -33.00 -12.85 0.47
C LEU A 22 -34.05 -11.89 -0.07
N THR A 23 -33.72 -10.60 -0.20
CA THR A 23 -34.67 -9.58 -0.65
C THR A 23 -35.06 -9.81 -2.10
N THR A 24 -34.10 -10.07 -2.97
CA THR A 24 -34.35 -10.38 -4.40
C THR A 24 -35.28 -11.61 -4.53
N ARG A 25 -35.01 -12.65 -3.75
CA ARG A 25 -35.84 -13.85 -3.69
C ARG A 25 -37.26 -13.60 -3.21
N ALA A 26 -37.39 -12.87 -2.10
CA ALA A 26 -38.71 -12.56 -1.51
C ALA A 26 -39.58 -11.68 -2.42
N LEU A 27 -38.95 -10.85 -3.23
CA LEU A 27 -39.64 -10.00 -4.23
C LEU A 27 -39.94 -10.75 -5.55
N GLY A 28 -39.40 -11.97 -5.73
CA GLY A 28 -39.59 -12.75 -6.97
C GLY A 28 -38.96 -12.14 -8.22
N VAL A 29 -37.85 -11.39 -8.04
CA VAL A 29 -37.20 -10.65 -9.15
C VAL A 29 -35.86 -11.26 -9.58
N GLU A 30 -35.50 -12.45 -9.15
CA GLU A 30 -34.20 -13.10 -9.36
C GLU A 30 -33.79 -13.19 -10.82
N LYS A 31 -34.77 -13.46 -11.71
CA LYS A 31 -34.54 -13.69 -13.14
C LYS A 31 -34.67 -12.42 -13.98
N VAL A 32 -34.97 -11.26 -13.35
CA VAL A 32 -35.10 -10.00 -14.09
C VAL A 32 -33.75 -9.63 -14.69
N PRO A 33 -33.65 -9.40 -16.02
CA PRO A 33 -32.46 -8.86 -16.64
C PRO A 33 -32.17 -7.46 -16.09
N ALA A 34 -30.94 -7.25 -15.60
CA ALA A 34 -30.56 -6.01 -14.96
C ALA A 34 -29.15 -5.58 -15.39
N LYS A 35 -28.88 -4.28 -15.32
CA LYS A 35 -27.59 -3.65 -15.54
C LYS A 35 -27.10 -3.07 -14.24
N ILE A 36 -25.81 -3.29 -13.93
CA ILE A 36 -25.10 -2.66 -12.80
C ILE A 36 -24.03 -1.70 -13.33
N GLU A 37 -23.85 -0.56 -12.66
CA GLU A 37 -22.75 0.38 -12.90
C GLU A 37 -22.10 0.78 -11.58
N PHE A 38 -20.75 0.77 -11.56
CA PHE A 38 -19.94 1.27 -10.46
C PHE A 38 -19.30 2.58 -10.89
N LYS A 39 -19.54 3.66 -10.14
CA LYS A 39 -19.10 5.03 -10.49
C LYS A 39 -18.32 5.64 -9.36
N ARG A 40 -17.17 6.24 -9.67
CA ARG A 40 -16.46 7.03 -8.69
C ARG A 40 -17.24 8.32 -8.39
N LYS A 41 -17.52 8.59 -7.11
CA LYS A 41 -18.27 9.78 -6.73
C LYS A 41 -17.45 11.05 -6.87
N ASN A 42 -16.21 11.04 -6.38
CA ASN A 42 -15.26 12.15 -6.46
C ASN A 42 -14.14 11.82 -7.45
N ALA A 43 -13.50 12.85 -8.01
CA ALA A 43 -12.31 12.67 -8.84
C ALA A 43 -11.18 12.02 -8.04
N GLY A 44 -10.34 11.20 -8.69
CA GLY A 44 -9.19 10.59 -8.01
C GLY A 44 -8.66 9.33 -8.66
N VAL A 45 -7.65 8.75 -8.03
CA VAL A 45 -6.96 7.55 -8.50
C VAL A 45 -7.79 6.30 -8.26
N VAL A 46 -7.82 5.40 -9.24
CA VAL A 46 -8.60 4.16 -9.22
C VAL A 46 -7.68 2.97 -8.91
N ALA A 47 -8.15 2.08 -8.03
CA ALA A 47 -7.49 0.80 -7.75
C ALA A 47 -8.50 -0.29 -7.40
N GLY A 48 -8.09 -1.56 -7.55
CA GLY A 48 -8.93 -2.72 -7.25
C GLY A 48 -9.77 -3.21 -8.44
N ILE A 49 -9.62 -2.63 -9.62
CA ILE A 49 -10.38 -2.97 -10.83
C ILE A 49 -10.17 -4.43 -11.22
N SER A 50 -8.93 -4.91 -11.24
CA SER A 50 -8.61 -6.28 -11.60
C SER A 50 -9.18 -7.32 -10.62
N VAL A 51 -9.29 -6.96 -9.35
CA VAL A 51 -9.91 -7.81 -8.33
C VAL A 51 -11.43 -7.78 -8.47
N ALA A 52 -12.02 -6.60 -8.67
CA ALA A 52 -13.45 -6.42 -8.92
C ALA A 52 -13.92 -7.21 -10.15
N GLU A 53 -13.16 -7.15 -11.24
CA GLU A 53 -13.43 -7.93 -12.46
C GLU A 53 -13.47 -9.45 -12.17
N ARG A 54 -12.47 -9.94 -11.42
CA ARG A 54 -12.38 -11.36 -11.09
C ARG A 54 -13.48 -11.82 -10.14
N LEU A 55 -13.88 -11.02 -9.16
CA LEU A 55 -15.01 -11.28 -8.28
C LEU A 55 -16.31 -11.42 -9.07
N LEU A 56 -16.56 -10.52 -10.02
CA LEU A 56 -17.72 -10.61 -10.91
C LEU A 56 -17.70 -11.87 -11.76
N LYS A 57 -16.55 -12.21 -12.36
CA LYS A 57 -16.39 -13.44 -13.17
C LYS A 57 -16.64 -14.72 -12.38
N LYS A 58 -16.31 -14.75 -11.08
CA LYS A 58 -16.61 -15.90 -10.21
C LYS A 58 -18.10 -16.17 -10.04
N LEU A 59 -18.94 -15.17 -10.27
CA LEU A 59 -20.40 -15.27 -10.27
C LEU A 59 -20.99 -15.35 -11.70
N ASP A 60 -20.17 -15.70 -12.70
CA ASP A 60 -20.52 -15.74 -14.13
C ASP A 60 -21.04 -14.38 -14.64
N ILE A 61 -20.55 -13.29 -14.11
CA ILE A 61 -20.84 -11.94 -14.58
C ILE A 61 -19.64 -11.43 -15.38
N THR A 62 -19.84 -11.12 -16.66
CA THR A 62 -18.79 -10.55 -17.53
C THR A 62 -18.88 -9.04 -17.49
N PRO A 63 -17.97 -8.32 -16.82
CA PRO A 63 -18.01 -6.87 -16.79
C PRO A 63 -17.39 -6.23 -18.03
N GLN A 64 -17.87 -5.03 -18.37
CA GLN A 64 -17.20 -4.08 -19.23
C GLN A 64 -16.39 -3.13 -18.36
N ILE A 65 -15.09 -3.04 -18.60
CA ILE A 65 -14.15 -2.19 -17.87
C ILE A 65 -13.90 -0.92 -18.67
N TYR A 66 -13.92 0.25 -18.02
CA TYR A 66 -13.76 1.56 -18.68
C TYR A 66 -12.48 2.28 -18.27
N VAL A 67 -11.78 1.80 -17.25
CA VAL A 67 -10.61 2.45 -16.63
C VAL A 67 -9.50 1.44 -16.33
N SER A 68 -8.28 1.93 -16.17
CA SER A 68 -7.12 1.13 -15.80
C SER A 68 -6.76 1.29 -14.32
N GLU A 69 -6.01 0.31 -13.78
CA GLU A 69 -5.41 0.46 -12.45
C GLU A 69 -4.46 1.65 -12.42
N GLY A 70 -4.58 2.50 -11.41
CA GLY A 70 -3.76 3.70 -11.24
C GLY A 70 -4.18 4.90 -12.06
N GLU A 71 -5.21 4.79 -12.88
CA GLU A 71 -5.73 5.90 -13.65
C GLU A 71 -6.39 6.95 -12.74
N PHE A 72 -6.13 8.22 -13.00
CA PHE A 72 -6.90 9.32 -12.40
C PHE A 72 -8.16 9.56 -13.22
N VAL A 73 -9.32 9.57 -12.58
CA VAL A 73 -10.62 9.76 -13.22
C VAL A 73 -11.36 10.93 -12.60
N GLU A 74 -12.23 11.55 -13.40
CA GLU A 74 -13.11 12.63 -12.95
C GLU A 74 -14.29 12.12 -12.11
N ALA A 75 -14.90 13.04 -11.37
CA ALA A 75 -16.10 12.75 -10.59
C ALA A 75 -17.23 12.21 -11.47
N GLY A 76 -17.88 11.14 -11.03
CA GLY A 76 -18.97 10.50 -11.76
C GLY A 76 -18.53 9.51 -12.86
N ALA A 77 -17.24 9.33 -13.09
CA ALA A 77 -16.72 8.37 -14.06
C ALA A 77 -17.21 6.94 -13.77
N VAL A 78 -17.68 6.24 -14.79
CA VAL A 78 -18.03 4.82 -14.72
C VAL A 78 -16.74 4.01 -14.74
N LEU A 79 -16.51 3.20 -13.71
CA LEU A 79 -15.33 2.34 -13.60
C LEU A 79 -15.55 1.02 -14.32
N LEU A 80 -16.68 0.41 -14.07
CA LEU A 80 -17.10 -0.83 -14.71
C LEU A 80 -18.64 -0.94 -14.72
N SER A 81 -19.16 -1.73 -15.67
CA SER A 81 -20.57 -2.11 -15.73
C SER A 81 -20.74 -3.56 -16.13
N ALA A 82 -21.90 -4.13 -15.85
CA ALA A 82 -22.25 -5.48 -16.30
C ALA A 82 -23.76 -5.62 -16.50
N VAL A 83 -24.16 -6.61 -17.31
CA VAL A 83 -25.55 -7.04 -17.47
C VAL A 83 -25.65 -8.50 -17.09
N ASN A 84 -26.59 -8.84 -16.21
CA ASN A 84 -26.87 -10.22 -15.81
C ASN A 84 -28.26 -10.28 -15.14
N SER A 85 -28.64 -11.44 -14.58
CA SER A 85 -29.84 -11.54 -13.74
C SER A 85 -29.71 -10.72 -12.46
N ALA A 86 -30.81 -10.17 -11.98
CA ALA A 86 -30.85 -9.39 -10.75
C ALA A 86 -30.27 -10.14 -9.55
N ASP A 87 -30.53 -11.44 -9.45
CA ASP A 87 -29.96 -12.30 -8.39
C ASP A 87 -28.42 -12.25 -8.34
N LYS A 88 -27.76 -12.49 -9.48
CA LYS A 88 -26.30 -12.46 -9.55
C LYS A 88 -25.73 -11.06 -9.26
N LEU A 89 -26.33 -10.02 -9.79
CA LEU A 89 -25.89 -8.65 -9.58
C LEU A 89 -26.04 -8.21 -8.11
N GLN A 90 -27.17 -8.59 -7.47
CA GLN A 90 -27.42 -8.27 -6.05
C GLN A 90 -26.46 -9.04 -5.11
N GLN A 91 -26.02 -10.22 -5.46
CA GLN A 91 -25.01 -10.95 -4.71
C GLN A 91 -23.62 -10.32 -4.85
N ALA A 92 -23.26 -9.79 -6.01
CA ALA A 92 -21.91 -9.29 -6.30
C ALA A 92 -21.65 -7.88 -5.77
N TRP A 93 -22.66 -7.00 -5.82
CA TRP A 93 -22.44 -5.54 -5.81
C TRP A 93 -21.75 -5.02 -4.55
N LYS A 94 -22.11 -5.55 -3.36
CA LYS A 94 -21.57 -5.01 -2.11
C LYS A 94 -20.10 -5.35 -1.93
N VAL A 95 -19.72 -6.59 -2.16
CA VAL A 95 -18.32 -7.04 -2.05
C VAL A 95 -17.43 -6.29 -3.04
N VAL A 96 -17.88 -6.17 -4.30
CA VAL A 96 -17.17 -5.43 -5.34
C VAL A 96 -17.03 -3.95 -4.98
N GLN A 97 -18.11 -3.33 -4.48
CA GLN A 97 -18.09 -1.93 -4.02
C GLN A 97 -17.04 -1.73 -2.93
N LEU A 98 -17.05 -2.56 -1.88
CA LEU A 98 -16.14 -2.42 -0.74
C LEU A 98 -14.67 -2.60 -1.16
N VAL A 99 -14.39 -3.55 -2.05
CA VAL A 99 -13.04 -3.74 -2.60
C VAL A 99 -12.58 -2.50 -3.36
N LEU A 100 -13.44 -1.91 -4.20
CA LEU A 100 -13.13 -0.69 -4.93
C LEU A 100 -12.97 0.53 -4.00
N GLU A 101 -13.90 0.73 -3.07
CA GLU A 101 -13.89 1.86 -2.13
C GLU A 101 -12.59 1.88 -1.32
N TRP A 102 -12.25 0.75 -0.70
CA TRP A 102 -11.06 0.66 0.13
C TRP A 102 -9.76 0.76 -0.69
N SER A 103 -9.69 0.05 -1.83
CA SER A 103 -8.51 0.11 -2.71
C SER A 103 -8.28 1.52 -3.28
N CYS A 104 -9.33 2.20 -3.69
CA CYS A 104 -9.25 3.60 -4.13
C CYS A 104 -8.80 4.53 -3.01
N GLY A 105 -9.25 4.32 -1.76
CA GLY A 105 -8.80 5.10 -0.60
C GLY A 105 -7.29 4.96 -0.37
N VAL A 106 -6.78 3.73 -0.36
CA VAL A 106 -5.34 3.44 -0.23
C VAL A 106 -4.55 4.05 -1.38
N ALA A 107 -5.02 3.90 -2.63
CA ALA A 107 -4.35 4.44 -3.81
C ALA A 107 -4.35 5.97 -3.82
N GLN A 108 -5.47 6.61 -3.52
CA GLN A 108 -5.59 8.07 -3.47
C GLN A 108 -4.62 8.66 -2.43
N TYR A 109 -4.60 8.12 -1.23
CA TYR A 109 -3.69 8.57 -0.17
C TYR A 109 -2.22 8.43 -0.59
N THR A 110 -1.88 7.28 -1.20
CA THR A 110 -0.52 7.00 -1.69
C THR A 110 -0.12 8.01 -2.77
N ALA A 111 -0.98 8.26 -3.75
CA ALA A 111 -0.74 9.20 -4.84
C ALA A 111 -0.54 10.63 -4.33
N GLU A 112 -1.37 11.10 -3.39
CA GLU A 112 -1.22 12.41 -2.76
C GLU A 112 0.12 12.54 -2.01
N MET A 113 0.50 11.52 -1.26
CA MET A 113 1.78 11.51 -0.54
C MET A 113 2.96 11.56 -1.51
N ILE A 114 2.91 10.80 -2.61
CA ILE A 114 3.92 10.82 -3.67
C ILE A 114 3.99 12.21 -4.33
N ALA A 115 2.86 12.78 -4.67
CA ALA A 115 2.79 14.10 -5.29
C ALA A 115 3.40 15.18 -4.39
N ASN A 116 3.05 15.19 -3.10
CA ASN A 116 3.59 16.13 -2.12
C ASN A 116 5.12 15.98 -1.93
N ALA A 117 5.63 14.75 -1.91
CA ALA A 117 7.05 14.49 -1.81
C ALA A 117 7.81 14.91 -3.09
N LYS A 118 7.30 14.51 -4.27
CA LYS A 118 7.94 14.76 -5.57
C LYS A 118 7.87 16.22 -6.02
N ALA A 119 6.90 16.98 -5.55
CA ALA A 119 6.84 18.42 -5.78
C ALA A 119 8.08 19.16 -5.20
N ILE A 120 8.70 18.57 -4.18
CA ILE A 120 9.90 19.10 -3.52
C ILE A 120 11.17 18.38 -3.99
N ASN A 121 11.10 17.05 -4.06
CA ASN A 121 12.22 16.18 -4.42
C ASN A 121 11.78 15.17 -5.48
N PRO A 122 12.12 15.36 -6.77
CA PRO A 122 11.69 14.47 -7.86
C PRO A 122 12.13 13.01 -7.68
N ASN A 123 13.18 12.77 -6.88
CA ASN A 123 13.71 11.43 -6.60
C ASN A 123 13.02 10.76 -5.40
N ALA A 124 12.00 11.39 -4.82
CA ALA A 124 11.28 10.86 -3.67
C ALA A 124 10.59 9.52 -3.99
N VAL A 125 10.76 8.57 -3.10
CA VAL A 125 10.15 7.24 -3.12
C VAL A 125 9.33 7.04 -1.85
N VAL A 126 8.05 6.77 -2.01
CA VAL A 126 7.16 6.39 -0.91
C VAL A 126 7.00 4.88 -0.92
N ALA A 127 7.43 4.22 0.16
CA ALA A 127 7.37 2.77 0.31
C ALA A 127 6.52 2.37 1.52
N CYS A 128 5.58 1.46 1.32
CA CYS A 128 4.68 1.03 2.39
C CYS A 128 5.23 -0.19 3.16
N THR A 129 4.99 -0.19 4.47
CA THR A 129 5.48 -1.21 5.41
C THR A 129 4.68 -2.52 5.33
N ARG A 130 5.04 -3.53 6.17
CA ARG A 130 4.23 -4.73 6.41
C ARG A 130 3.07 -4.54 7.38
N LYS A 131 2.88 -3.33 7.94
CA LYS A 131 1.86 -3.02 8.94
C LYS A 131 0.48 -2.76 8.29
N SER A 132 0.08 -3.59 7.32
CA SER A 132 -1.27 -3.58 6.75
C SER A 132 -2.28 -4.17 7.73
N ILE A 133 -3.57 -3.87 7.52
CA ILE A 133 -4.66 -4.54 8.23
C ILE A 133 -4.56 -6.06 7.94
N PRO A 134 -4.74 -6.93 8.94
CA PRO A 134 -4.73 -8.38 8.73
C PRO A 134 -5.62 -8.80 7.56
N ASN A 135 -5.15 -9.76 6.76
CA ASN A 135 -5.79 -10.32 5.57
C ASN A 135 -5.97 -9.36 4.37
N THR A 136 -5.66 -8.06 4.49
CA THR A 136 -5.80 -7.11 3.38
C THR A 136 -4.50 -6.87 2.59
N ARG A 137 -3.38 -7.51 2.96
CA ARG A 137 -2.05 -7.17 2.43
C ARG A 137 -1.97 -7.16 0.90
N LYS A 138 -2.57 -8.14 0.22
CA LYS A 138 -2.54 -8.21 -1.24
C LYS A 138 -3.31 -7.07 -1.90
N LEU A 139 -4.51 -6.76 -1.38
CA LEU A 139 -5.30 -5.61 -1.84
C LEU A 139 -4.55 -4.29 -1.61
N ALA A 140 -3.99 -4.12 -0.39
CA ALA A 140 -3.18 -2.96 -0.04
C ALA A 140 -1.98 -2.78 -0.97
N THR A 141 -1.23 -3.87 -1.21
CA THR A 141 -0.08 -3.87 -2.12
C THR A 141 -0.49 -3.49 -3.53
N ASN A 142 -1.58 -4.07 -4.04
CA ASN A 142 -2.09 -3.74 -5.37
C ASN A 142 -2.42 -2.24 -5.49
N ALA A 143 -3.11 -1.68 -4.50
CA ALA A 143 -3.51 -0.28 -4.49
C ALA A 143 -2.31 0.69 -4.37
N VAL A 144 -1.33 0.37 -3.52
CA VAL A 144 -0.09 1.16 -3.39
C VAL A 144 0.70 1.18 -4.70
N LEU A 145 0.86 0.01 -5.34
CA LEU A 145 1.58 -0.10 -6.62
C LEU A 145 0.83 0.60 -7.76
N ALA A 146 -0.50 0.49 -7.81
CA ALA A 146 -1.34 1.19 -8.78
C ALA A 146 -1.14 2.71 -8.70
N ALA A 147 -0.98 3.26 -7.51
CA ALA A 147 -0.72 4.69 -7.27
C ALA A 147 0.74 5.12 -7.52
N GLY A 148 1.62 4.23 -8.00
CA GLY A 148 3.04 4.52 -8.22
C GLY A 148 3.89 4.47 -6.95
N GLY A 149 3.37 3.95 -5.85
CA GLY A 149 4.11 3.69 -4.62
C GLY A 149 4.96 2.41 -4.71
N HIS A 150 5.74 2.17 -3.68
CA HIS A 150 6.60 1.00 -3.53
C HIS A 150 6.23 0.22 -2.27
N ILE A 151 6.69 -1.01 -2.19
CA ILE A 151 6.60 -1.82 -0.98
C ILE A 151 8.00 -1.93 -0.38
N HIS A 152 8.13 -1.53 0.89
CA HIS A 152 9.39 -1.61 1.63
C HIS A 152 9.83 -3.07 1.81
N ARG A 153 8.91 -3.90 2.33
CA ARG A 153 9.04 -5.38 2.38
C ARG A 153 7.65 -6.01 2.38
N GLN A 154 7.49 -7.06 1.60
CA GLN A 154 6.26 -7.86 1.56
C GLN A 154 6.22 -8.87 2.73
N GLY A 155 7.36 -9.43 3.07
CA GLY A 155 7.52 -10.45 4.10
C GLY A 155 8.81 -10.29 4.91
N VAL A 156 9.17 -11.33 5.63
CA VAL A 156 10.39 -11.38 6.46
C VAL A 156 11.63 -11.85 5.70
N SER A 157 11.46 -12.33 4.47
CA SER A 157 12.50 -12.98 3.65
C SER A 157 13.05 -12.09 2.53
N GLU A 158 12.76 -10.80 2.52
CA GLU A 158 13.14 -9.92 1.40
C GLU A 158 14.40 -9.10 1.73
N THR A 159 14.27 -7.99 2.44
CA THR A 159 15.40 -7.11 2.76
C THR A 159 15.95 -7.39 4.15
N LEU A 160 17.25 -7.18 4.34
CA LEU A 160 17.87 -7.21 5.65
C LEU A 160 17.55 -5.92 6.40
N LEU A 161 16.82 -6.03 7.51
CA LEU A 161 16.50 -4.90 8.38
C LEU A 161 16.68 -5.32 9.84
N VAL A 162 17.67 -4.72 10.48
CA VAL A 162 18.04 -5.00 11.87
C VAL A 162 17.32 -4.04 12.80
N PHE A 163 16.45 -4.59 13.65
CA PHE A 163 15.77 -3.88 14.74
C PHE A 163 16.42 -4.19 16.08
N THR A 164 16.09 -3.42 17.09
CA THR A 164 16.45 -3.68 18.48
C THR A 164 16.13 -5.13 18.91
N ASN A 165 15.00 -5.70 18.48
CA ASN A 165 14.63 -7.08 18.80
C ASN A 165 15.60 -8.12 18.24
N HIS A 166 16.25 -7.87 17.09
CA HIS A 166 17.32 -8.75 16.59
C HIS A 166 18.57 -8.60 17.43
N ARG A 167 18.95 -7.36 17.76
CA ARG A 167 20.17 -7.03 18.51
C ARG A 167 20.15 -7.59 19.92
N ASN A 168 19.01 -7.57 20.58
CA ASN A 168 18.82 -8.13 21.93
C ASN A 168 19.15 -9.63 22.03
N LEU A 169 19.24 -10.35 20.91
CA LEU A 169 19.59 -11.75 20.84
C LEU A 169 21.09 -11.99 20.59
N LEU A 170 21.87 -10.94 20.37
CA LEU A 170 23.30 -11.01 20.11
C LEU A 170 24.09 -10.86 21.41
N SER A 171 25.25 -11.52 21.50
CA SER A 171 26.19 -11.34 22.61
C SER A 171 26.74 -9.91 22.70
N GLU A 172 26.90 -9.26 21.54
CA GLU A 172 27.39 -7.89 21.39
C GLU A 172 26.39 -7.04 20.59
N PRO A 173 25.31 -6.56 21.21
CA PRO A 173 24.17 -5.93 20.50
C PRO A 173 24.52 -4.60 19.78
N ASN A 174 25.66 -3.99 20.14
CA ASN A 174 26.13 -2.71 19.57
C ASN A 174 27.42 -2.86 18.76
N ASN A 175 27.87 -4.07 18.46
CA ASN A 175 28.99 -4.29 17.53
C ASN A 175 28.51 -4.17 16.08
N TRP A 176 28.23 -2.91 15.68
CA TRP A 176 27.63 -2.57 14.37
C TRP A 176 28.46 -3.08 13.20
N THR A 177 29.79 -3.00 13.30
CA THR A 177 30.71 -3.49 12.24
C THR A 177 30.53 -4.98 12.05
N HIS A 178 30.58 -5.77 13.12
CA HIS A 178 30.38 -7.21 13.05
C HIS A 178 29.00 -7.59 12.50
N ILE A 179 27.94 -6.87 12.89
CA ILE A 179 26.58 -7.08 12.39
C ILE A 179 26.53 -6.87 10.87
N VAL A 180 27.04 -5.73 10.37
CA VAL A 180 27.01 -5.41 8.95
C VAL A 180 27.86 -6.39 8.13
N GLU A 181 29.08 -6.69 8.57
CA GLU A 181 29.97 -7.65 7.88
C GLU A 181 29.36 -9.06 7.81
N THR A 182 28.78 -9.52 8.91
CA THR A 182 28.09 -10.81 8.95
C THR A 182 26.95 -10.86 7.96
N LEU A 183 26.08 -9.85 7.95
CA LEU A 183 24.92 -9.82 7.06
C LEU A 183 25.33 -9.72 5.58
N LYS A 184 26.34 -8.92 5.26
CA LYS A 184 26.88 -8.81 3.88
C LYS A 184 27.51 -10.12 3.40
N ARG A 185 28.12 -10.89 4.30
CA ARG A 185 28.68 -12.21 3.98
C ARG A 185 27.60 -13.26 3.77
N GLU A 186 26.60 -13.32 4.66
CA GLU A 186 25.55 -14.35 4.63
C GLU A 186 24.47 -14.08 3.55
N ALA A 187 24.27 -12.81 3.17
CA ALA A 187 23.31 -12.44 2.14
C ALA A 187 23.88 -11.32 1.23
N PRO A 188 24.87 -11.64 0.40
CA PRO A 188 25.68 -10.67 -0.34
C PRO A 188 24.87 -9.87 -1.39
N GLU A 189 23.74 -10.37 -1.84
CA GLU A 189 22.86 -9.69 -2.81
C GLU A 189 21.90 -8.70 -2.17
N ASN A 190 21.78 -8.67 -0.82
CA ASN A 190 20.83 -7.85 -0.11
C ASN A 190 21.47 -6.60 0.49
N LYS A 191 20.78 -5.47 0.39
CA LYS A 191 21.15 -4.27 1.15
C LYS A 191 20.92 -4.46 2.64
N VAL A 192 21.87 -3.99 3.45
CA VAL A 192 21.79 -4.01 4.91
C VAL A 192 21.20 -2.69 5.40
N THR A 193 20.06 -2.77 6.07
CA THR A 193 19.43 -1.65 6.76
C THR A 193 19.54 -1.82 8.26
N LEU A 194 20.00 -0.78 8.96
CA LEU A 194 19.99 -0.69 10.41
C LEU A 194 18.96 0.35 10.86
N GLU A 195 18.14 0.03 11.86
CA GLU A 195 17.23 1.00 12.47
C GLU A 195 17.92 1.66 13.66
N ALA A 196 18.00 2.99 13.63
CA ALA A 196 18.57 3.80 14.69
C ALA A 196 17.47 4.27 15.65
N ASP A 197 17.58 3.89 16.91
CA ASP A 197 16.63 4.29 17.95
C ASP A 197 16.90 5.72 18.48
N ASN A 198 18.14 6.21 18.33
CA ASN A 198 18.58 7.51 18.79
C ASN A 198 19.85 7.99 18.06
N PHE A 199 20.22 9.25 18.28
CA PHE A 199 21.37 9.87 17.61
C PHE A 199 22.71 9.23 17.99
N ALA A 200 22.92 8.82 19.23
CA ALA A 200 24.16 8.18 19.67
C ALA A 200 24.39 6.82 18.97
N GLN A 201 23.34 6.01 18.79
CA GLN A 201 23.44 4.80 18.00
C GLN A 201 23.69 5.10 16.52
N PHE A 202 23.04 6.11 15.97
CA PHE A 202 23.23 6.54 14.59
C PHE A 202 24.69 6.89 14.31
N GLU A 203 25.35 7.67 15.18
CA GLU A 203 26.78 8.01 15.06
C GLU A 203 27.67 6.76 15.00
N GLN A 204 27.41 5.77 15.85
CA GLN A 204 28.15 4.52 15.85
C GLN A 204 27.91 3.69 14.57
N MET A 205 26.65 3.67 14.06
CA MET A 205 26.28 2.94 12.85
C MET A 205 26.98 3.46 11.59
N ILE A 206 27.26 4.77 11.51
CA ILE A 206 27.95 5.35 10.34
C ILE A 206 29.32 4.67 10.12
N SER A 207 30.06 4.37 11.18
CA SER A 207 31.38 3.74 11.10
C SER A 207 31.29 2.34 10.48
N ALA A 208 30.22 1.59 10.72
CA ALA A 208 29.98 0.25 10.18
C ALA A 208 29.61 0.25 8.68
N SER A 209 29.28 1.41 8.13
CA SER A 209 28.94 1.60 6.70
C SER A 209 27.85 0.63 6.19
N PRO A 210 26.64 0.59 6.81
CA PRO A 210 25.50 -0.10 6.24
C PRO A 210 25.06 0.59 4.94
N ASP A 211 24.23 -0.05 4.13
CA ASP A 211 23.69 0.55 2.93
C ASP A 211 22.62 1.61 3.25
N ILE A 212 21.81 1.36 4.28
CA ILE A 212 20.71 2.23 4.69
C ILE A 212 20.70 2.34 6.21
N ILE A 213 20.47 3.57 6.73
CA ILE A 213 20.07 3.77 8.12
C ILE A 213 18.63 4.28 8.14
N GLN A 214 17.77 3.58 8.84
CA GLN A 214 16.37 3.91 9.02
C GLN A 214 16.16 4.70 10.31
N LEU A 215 15.57 5.88 10.20
CA LEU A 215 15.32 6.81 11.31
C LEU A 215 13.84 6.68 11.71
N ASP A 216 13.55 6.00 12.83
CA ASP A 216 12.18 5.77 13.30
C ASP A 216 11.71 6.89 14.23
N LYS A 217 10.70 7.64 13.81
CA LYS A 217 10.06 8.76 14.54
C LYS A 217 11.01 9.94 14.86
N TRP A 218 12.01 10.16 14.04
CA TRP A 218 12.91 11.28 14.20
C TRP A 218 12.25 12.60 13.77
N SER A 219 12.54 13.68 14.49
CA SER A 219 12.12 15.03 14.11
C SER A 219 12.80 15.49 12.82
N VAL A 220 12.25 16.53 12.17
CA VAL A 220 12.87 17.13 10.98
C VAL A 220 14.26 17.68 11.31
N GLU A 221 14.43 18.25 12.50
CA GLU A 221 15.69 18.79 13.03
C GLU A 221 16.73 17.68 13.22
N ASP A 222 16.35 16.55 13.84
CA ASP A 222 17.26 15.42 14.04
C ASP A 222 17.67 14.79 12.72
N VAL A 223 16.73 14.64 11.77
CA VAL A 223 17.02 14.13 10.41
C VAL A 223 18.00 15.05 9.69
N LYS A 224 17.84 16.38 9.85
CA LYS A 224 18.80 17.35 9.29
C LYS A 224 20.20 17.18 9.88
N ALA A 225 20.31 17.08 11.19
CA ALA A 225 21.59 16.84 11.88
C ALA A 225 22.25 15.54 11.42
N ALA A 226 21.47 14.46 11.24
CA ALA A 226 21.95 13.18 10.72
C ALA A 226 22.51 13.30 9.29
N LEU A 227 21.82 14.00 8.41
CA LEU A 227 22.28 14.27 7.04
C LEU A 227 23.58 15.07 7.02
N ASP A 228 23.67 16.12 7.83
CA ASP A 228 24.85 16.97 7.92
C ASP A 228 26.07 16.15 8.40
N LEU A 229 25.86 15.24 9.36
CA LEU A 229 26.93 14.37 9.86
C LEU A 229 27.42 13.36 8.79
N ILE A 230 26.51 12.70 8.06
CA ILE A 230 26.88 11.79 6.96
C ILE A 230 27.69 12.54 5.88
N LYS A 231 27.27 13.74 5.50
CA LYS A 231 27.99 14.59 4.54
C LYS A 231 29.37 14.95 5.02
N ALA A 232 29.50 15.37 6.29
CA ALA A 232 30.78 15.74 6.89
C ALA A 232 31.76 14.56 6.93
N GLN A 233 31.28 13.34 7.10
CA GLN A 233 32.10 12.12 7.09
C GLN A 233 32.34 11.52 5.68
N GLY A 234 31.78 12.10 4.63
CA GLY A 234 31.94 11.65 3.24
C GLY A 234 31.40 10.23 2.99
N LYS A 235 30.39 9.79 3.75
CA LYS A 235 29.83 8.42 3.67
C LYS A 235 28.70 8.34 2.65
N ALA A 236 28.67 7.25 1.90
CA ALA A 236 27.61 6.93 0.92
C ALA A 236 26.52 6.05 1.55
N ILE A 237 25.86 6.56 2.62
CA ILE A 237 24.79 5.86 3.32
C ILE A 237 23.45 6.52 2.96
N THR A 238 22.46 5.72 2.56
CA THR A 238 21.11 6.20 2.33
C THR A 238 20.38 6.36 3.66
N LEU A 239 19.74 7.51 3.89
CA LEU A 239 18.79 7.66 5.00
C LEU A 239 17.38 7.39 4.54
N SER A 240 16.62 6.67 5.36
CA SER A 240 15.18 6.55 5.23
C SER A 240 14.48 7.02 6.49
N VAL A 241 13.33 7.65 6.35
CA VAL A 241 12.49 8.08 7.47
C VAL A 241 11.25 7.22 7.57
N VAL A 242 10.89 6.83 8.81
CA VAL A 242 9.74 6.00 9.12
C VAL A 242 9.12 6.44 10.46
N GLY A 243 7.92 5.97 10.75
CA GLY A 243 7.27 6.29 12.02
C GLY A 243 6.62 7.67 12.05
N GLY A 244 5.35 7.73 11.64
CA GLY A 244 4.56 8.97 11.61
C GLY A 244 4.65 9.77 10.32
N VAL A 245 5.44 9.35 9.32
CA VAL A 245 5.48 9.99 8.00
C VAL A 245 4.16 9.75 7.27
N ASN A 246 3.58 10.83 6.76
CA ASN A 246 2.27 10.86 6.13
C ASN A 246 2.18 11.96 5.07
N LYS A 247 1.06 12.07 4.37
CA LYS A 247 0.89 13.05 3.27
C LYS A 247 1.03 14.51 3.70
N ASN A 248 0.82 14.84 4.97
CA ASN A 248 0.86 16.23 5.46
C ASN A 248 2.27 16.69 5.85
N ASN A 249 3.17 15.75 6.21
CA ASN A 249 4.52 16.08 6.68
C ASN A 249 5.66 15.58 5.78
N VAL A 250 5.37 14.73 4.79
CA VAL A 250 6.39 14.17 3.89
C VAL A 250 7.21 15.26 3.18
N ALA A 251 6.58 16.38 2.82
CA ALA A 251 7.24 17.50 2.17
C ALA A 251 8.35 18.13 3.03
N ASP A 252 8.20 18.16 4.36
CA ASP A 252 9.20 18.74 5.25
C ASP A 252 10.48 17.92 5.29
N TYR A 253 10.37 16.60 5.31
CA TYR A 253 11.52 15.70 5.16
C TYR A 253 12.12 15.75 3.75
N ALA A 254 11.29 15.87 2.71
CA ALA A 254 11.74 15.97 1.32
C ALA A 254 12.60 17.22 1.07
N LYS A 255 12.30 18.36 1.74
CA LYS A 255 13.11 19.60 1.70
C LYS A 255 14.54 19.40 2.18
N LEU A 256 14.79 18.42 3.06
CA LEU A 256 16.13 18.09 3.55
C LEU A 256 16.95 17.27 2.54
N GLY A 257 16.32 16.75 1.47
CA GLY A 257 16.95 15.87 0.49
C GLY A 257 16.80 14.37 0.81
N ILE A 258 15.92 14.00 1.74
CA ILE A 258 15.55 12.59 1.94
C ILE A 258 14.82 12.10 0.69
N ASN A 259 15.20 10.89 0.23
CA ASN A 259 14.61 10.24 -0.94
C ASN A 259 13.68 9.09 -0.57
N LEU A 260 13.83 8.46 0.60
CA LEU A 260 13.12 7.24 0.96
C LEU A 260 12.22 7.45 2.18
N PHE A 261 10.91 7.41 1.93
CA PHE A 261 9.85 7.59 2.93
C PHE A 261 9.13 6.28 3.17
N ILE A 262 9.17 5.76 4.40
CA ILE A 262 8.57 4.47 4.75
C ILE A 262 7.37 4.72 5.64
N THR A 263 6.20 4.23 5.24
CA THR A 263 4.94 4.55 5.92
C THR A 263 3.95 3.39 5.93
N SER A 264 3.01 3.44 6.88
CA SER A 264 1.80 2.60 6.87
C SER A 264 0.53 3.44 6.70
N ALA A 265 0.65 4.76 6.62
CA ALA A 265 -0.48 5.67 6.62
C ALA A 265 -1.53 5.37 5.54
N PRO A 266 -1.17 4.98 4.30
CA PRO A 266 -2.15 4.65 3.27
C PRO A 266 -3.11 3.53 3.65
N TYR A 267 -2.68 2.54 4.44
CA TYR A 267 -3.52 1.40 4.84
C TYR A 267 -4.70 1.77 5.73
N TYR A 268 -4.65 2.94 6.34
CA TYR A 268 -5.66 3.48 7.25
C TYR A 268 -6.38 4.70 6.66
N ALA A 269 -6.23 4.91 5.34
CA ALA A 269 -6.98 5.95 4.64
C ALA A 269 -8.47 5.63 4.66
N ALA A 270 -9.30 6.68 4.67
CA ALA A 270 -10.73 6.52 4.50
C ALA A 270 -11.02 5.91 3.10
N PRO A 271 -12.00 5.00 3.01
CA PRO A 271 -12.49 4.53 1.71
C PRO A 271 -12.99 5.69 0.85
N GLU A 272 -12.85 5.55 -0.45
CA GLU A 272 -13.41 6.48 -1.43
C GLU A 272 -14.79 6.01 -1.90
N ASP A 273 -15.75 6.91 -1.93
CA ASP A 273 -17.15 6.58 -2.23
C ASP A 273 -17.33 6.11 -3.70
N ILE A 274 -17.83 4.90 -3.87
CA ILE A 274 -18.20 4.29 -5.15
C ILE A 274 -19.70 4.13 -5.21
N LYS A 275 -20.37 4.95 -6.03
CA LYS A 275 -21.81 4.85 -6.24
C LYS A 275 -22.11 3.62 -7.12
N VAL A 276 -22.99 2.75 -6.61
CA VAL A 276 -23.49 1.60 -7.36
C VAL A 276 -24.96 1.81 -7.72
N VAL A 277 -25.31 1.52 -8.96
CA VAL A 277 -26.70 1.61 -9.45
C VAL A 277 -27.04 0.34 -10.20
N ILE A 278 -28.16 -0.30 -9.82
CA ILE A 278 -28.74 -1.43 -10.54
C ILE A 278 -30.09 -0.99 -11.11
N THR A 279 -30.29 -1.22 -12.40
CA THR A 279 -31.53 -0.90 -13.13
C THR A 279 -31.96 -2.09 -13.96
N LYS A 280 -33.20 -2.12 -14.44
CA LYS A 280 -33.59 -3.08 -15.49
C LYS A 280 -32.74 -2.84 -16.73
N ALA A 281 -32.30 -3.93 -17.38
CA ALA A 281 -31.55 -3.88 -18.64
C ALA A 281 -32.46 -3.62 -19.83
#